data_08a567ae0881f0b0bdbe52c14ff0d013
#
_entry.id   08a567ae0881f0b0bdbe52c14ff0d013
#
_cell.length_a   1.000
_cell.length_b   1.000
_cell.length_c   1.000
_cell.angle_alpha   90.00
_cell.angle_beta   90.00
_cell.angle_gamma   90.00
#
_symmetry.space_group_name_H-M   'P 1'
#
loop_
_entity.id
_entity.type
_entity.pdbx_description
1 polymer ?
#
loop_
_entity_poly.entity_id
_entity_poly.type
_entity_poly.pdbx_seq_one_letter_code
_entity_poly.pdbx_strand_id
1 'polypeptide(L)'
;GTHGKTTTTSMLVYTFQQLGLPVSYSIGTTLSFGPSGKYDPNSEYFIYECDEYDRNFLNYEPYLSLIPSVDYDHPDIYPTQKDYLDAFHQFAINSQQIIAWEDQPSEIYKNLANITLLKTSEIDIFSRLAGEHNRRNATLVKAALKRLDINEDIDEILANFPGSDRRFEKLAEHIYSDY
;
A
#
# COMPACT_ATOMS: atom_id res chain seq x y z
N GLY A 1 1.33 1.15 7.50
CA GLY A 1 2.38 0.11 7.52
C GLY A 1 3.77 0.72 7.58
N THR A 2 4.72 0.05 8.20
CA THR A 2 6.09 0.57 8.41
C THR A 2 6.83 0.76 7.09
N HIS A 3 6.80 -0.24 6.22
CA HIS A 3 7.43 -0.22 4.90
C HIS A 3 6.40 -0.45 3.79
N GLY A 4 6.69 0.04 2.59
CA GLY A 4 5.86 -0.18 1.41
C GLY A 4 4.64 0.74 1.26
N LYS A 5 4.35 1.65 2.19
CA LYS A 5 3.22 2.61 2.09
C LYS A 5 3.26 3.38 0.76
N THR A 6 4.31 4.16 0.56
CA THR A 6 4.48 5.01 -0.62
C THR A 6 4.47 4.20 -1.91
N THR A 7 5.18 3.07 -1.94
CA THR A 7 5.25 2.21 -3.13
C THR A 7 3.89 1.61 -3.47
N THR A 8 3.18 1.04 -2.48
CA THR A 8 1.84 0.46 -2.69
C THR A 8 0.84 1.52 -3.15
N THR A 9 0.84 2.69 -2.51
CA THR A 9 -0.04 3.81 -2.87
C THR A 9 0.27 4.32 -4.27
N SER A 10 1.56 4.48 -4.62
CA SER A 10 1.99 4.90 -5.96
C SER A 10 1.61 3.88 -7.04
N MET A 11 1.80 2.58 -6.79
CA MET A 11 1.38 1.52 -7.72
C MET A 11 -0.12 1.55 -7.96
N LEU A 12 -0.91 1.75 -6.91
CA LEU A 12 -2.36 1.81 -7.02
C LEU A 12 -2.81 3.01 -7.86
N VAL A 13 -2.27 4.21 -7.58
CA VAL A 13 -2.52 5.42 -8.37
C VAL A 13 -2.11 5.24 -9.82
N TYR A 14 -0.91 4.71 -10.06
CA TYR A 14 -0.41 4.43 -11.40
C TYR A 14 -1.36 3.50 -12.17
N THR A 15 -1.81 2.42 -11.53
CA THR A 15 -2.72 1.47 -12.16
C THR A 15 -4.05 2.11 -12.54
N PHE A 16 -4.67 2.91 -11.66
CA PHE A 16 -5.87 3.66 -11.98
C PHE A 16 -5.68 4.57 -13.20
N GLN A 17 -4.55 5.29 -13.25
CA GLN A 17 -4.24 6.18 -14.39
C GLN A 17 -4.04 5.40 -15.69
N GLN A 18 -3.34 4.26 -15.67
CA GLN A 18 -3.12 3.44 -16.86
C GLN A 18 -4.42 2.78 -17.38
N LEU A 19 -5.35 2.47 -16.49
CA LEU A 19 -6.69 1.99 -16.84
C LEU A 19 -7.63 3.12 -17.30
N GLY A 20 -7.20 4.39 -17.24
CA GLY A 20 -8.05 5.54 -17.58
C GLY A 20 -9.18 5.78 -16.56
N LEU A 21 -9.07 5.23 -15.35
CA LEU A 21 -10.06 5.41 -14.29
C LEU A 21 -9.82 6.75 -13.56
N PRO A 22 -10.88 7.54 -13.30
CA PRO A 22 -10.76 8.74 -12.49
C PRO A 22 -10.26 8.41 -11.09
N VAL A 23 -9.28 9.15 -10.59
CA VAL A 23 -8.72 8.93 -9.25
C VAL A 23 -8.32 10.23 -8.58
N SER A 24 -8.79 10.42 -7.36
CA SER A 24 -8.28 11.41 -6.41
C SER A 24 -7.29 10.75 -5.48
N TYR A 25 -6.20 11.44 -5.15
CA TYR A 25 -5.19 10.84 -4.28
C TYR A 25 -4.36 11.88 -3.52
N SER A 26 -3.72 11.42 -2.44
CA SER A 26 -2.66 12.13 -1.72
C SER A 26 -1.60 11.15 -1.25
N ILE A 27 -0.34 11.42 -1.60
CA ILE A 27 0.84 10.59 -1.34
C ILE A 27 1.91 11.46 -0.69
N GLY A 28 2.73 10.87 0.18
CA GLY A 28 3.80 11.55 0.90
C GLY A 28 5.01 11.98 0.05
N THR A 29 4.99 11.75 -1.27
CA THR A 29 6.08 12.11 -2.20
C THR A 29 5.54 12.58 -3.54
N THR A 30 6.40 13.25 -4.31
CA THR A 30 6.14 13.53 -5.73
C THR A 30 6.34 12.24 -6.54
N LEU A 31 5.50 12.02 -7.54
CA LEU A 31 5.56 10.86 -8.43
C LEU A 31 6.28 11.21 -9.73
N SER A 32 7.01 10.26 -10.34
CA SER A 32 7.58 10.44 -11.68
C SER A 32 6.51 10.61 -12.77
N PHE A 33 5.28 10.19 -12.49
CA PHE A 33 4.13 10.21 -13.38
C PHE A 33 2.98 11.14 -12.91
N GLY A 34 3.22 11.97 -11.90
CA GLY A 34 2.22 12.92 -11.42
C GLY A 34 2.59 13.67 -10.14
N PRO A 35 1.78 14.65 -9.71
CA PRO A 35 2.00 15.39 -8.47
C PRO A 35 1.77 14.48 -7.24
N SER A 36 2.16 14.96 -6.04
CA SER A 36 1.90 14.28 -4.76
C SER A 36 0.43 14.23 -4.36
N GLY A 37 -0.42 15.00 -4.99
CA GLY A 37 -1.87 15.01 -4.77
C GLY A 37 -2.64 15.50 -5.99
N LYS A 38 -3.81 14.93 -6.20
CA LYS A 38 -4.74 15.29 -7.28
C LYS A 38 -6.17 15.12 -6.79
N TYR A 39 -7.01 16.09 -7.11
CA TYR A 39 -8.46 15.96 -7.00
C TYR A 39 -9.06 15.75 -8.39
N ASP A 40 -9.95 14.79 -8.53
CA ASP A 40 -10.73 14.53 -9.73
C ASP A 40 -12.22 14.44 -9.34
N PRO A 41 -13.08 15.35 -9.81
CA PRO A 41 -14.49 15.40 -9.40
C PRO A 41 -15.30 14.19 -9.90
N ASN A 42 -14.78 13.41 -10.84
CA ASN A 42 -15.44 12.19 -11.35
C ASN A 42 -14.95 10.92 -10.64
N SER A 43 -14.02 11.05 -9.68
CA SER A 43 -13.48 9.91 -8.96
C SER A 43 -14.44 9.43 -7.88
N GLU A 44 -14.72 8.13 -7.87
CA GLU A 44 -15.41 7.43 -6.78
C GLU A 44 -14.46 7.11 -5.62
N TYR A 45 -13.15 7.13 -5.88
CA TYR A 45 -12.12 6.71 -4.90
C TYR A 45 -11.18 7.83 -4.56
N PHE A 46 -10.85 7.92 -3.28
CA PHE A 46 -9.74 8.72 -2.79
C PHE A 46 -8.65 7.80 -2.23
N ILE A 47 -7.52 7.73 -2.93
CA ILE A 47 -6.38 6.92 -2.51
C ILE A 47 -5.47 7.77 -1.63
N TYR A 48 -5.25 7.33 -0.40
CA TYR A 48 -4.51 8.09 0.58
C TYR A 48 -3.38 7.26 1.21
N GLU A 49 -2.15 7.80 1.17
CA GLU A 49 -1.04 7.26 1.93
C GLU A 49 -1.19 7.66 3.40
N CYS A 50 -1.62 6.71 4.22
CA CYS A 50 -1.93 6.94 5.62
C CYS A 50 -0.72 6.63 6.49
N ASP A 51 -0.26 7.61 7.29
CA ASP A 51 0.90 7.47 8.15
C ASP A 51 0.52 7.11 9.59
N GLU A 52 1.24 6.17 10.18
CA GLU A 52 1.12 5.80 11.58
C GLU A 52 1.80 6.78 12.55
N TYR A 53 2.71 7.62 12.05
CA TYR A 53 3.36 8.63 12.88
C TYR A 53 2.33 9.56 13.53
N ASP A 54 2.55 9.91 14.80
CA ASP A 54 1.65 10.74 15.62
C ASP A 54 0.21 10.20 15.65
N ARG A 55 0.01 8.91 15.41
CA ARG A 55 -1.30 8.22 15.37
C ARG A 55 -2.30 8.82 14.36
N ASN A 56 -1.82 9.54 13.35
CA ASN A 56 -2.68 10.21 12.37
C ASN A 56 -3.64 9.25 11.66
N PHE A 57 -3.23 8.03 11.37
CA PHE A 57 -4.06 7.03 10.70
C PHE A 57 -5.34 6.67 11.50
N LEU A 58 -5.38 6.87 12.81
CA LEU A 58 -6.56 6.60 13.64
C LEU A 58 -7.72 7.59 13.44
N ASN A 59 -7.48 8.70 12.74
CA ASN A 59 -8.50 9.69 12.42
C ASN A 59 -9.34 9.32 11.18
N TYR A 60 -9.04 8.19 10.54
CA TYR A 60 -9.69 7.77 9.30
C TYR A 60 -10.50 6.49 9.50
N GLU A 61 -11.59 6.38 8.73
CA GLU A 61 -12.45 5.20 8.63
C GLU A 61 -12.46 4.72 7.17
N PRO A 62 -11.38 4.09 6.68
CA PRO A 62 -11.25 3.73 5.28
C PRO A 62 -12.21 2.61 4.89
N TYR A 63 -12.75 2.70 3.67
CA TYR A 63 -13.51 1.61 3.05
C TYR A 63 -12.62 0.36 2.86
N LEU A 64 -11.41 0.55 2.34
CA LEU A 64 -10.43 -0.51 2.14
C LEU A 64 -9.04 -0.06 2.60
N SER A 65 -8.43 -0.83 3.49
CA SER A 65 -7.07 -0.63 3.97
C SER A 65 -6.12 -1.69 3.42
N LEU A 66 -5.01 -1.25 2.87
CA LEU A 66 -3.88 -2.10 2.49
C LEU A 66 -2.78 -1.95 3.54
N ILE A 67 -2.37 -3.05 4.16
CA ILE A 67 -1.30 -3.05 5.16
C ILE A 67 -0.12 -3.85 4.62
N PRO A 68 0.89 -3.18 4.01
CA PRO A 68 2.01 -3.86 3.37
C PRO A 68 2.99 -4.50 4.36
N SER A 69 3.26 -3.86 5.49
CA SER A 69 4.08 -4.40 6.57
C SER A 69 3.78 -3.73 7.91
N VAL A 70 4.06 -4.42 9.00
CA VAL A 70 4.01 -3.86 10.36
C VAL A 70 5.23 -4.32 11.12
N ASP A 71 6.21 -3.42 11.26
CA ASP A 71 7.41 -3.59 12.06
C ASP A 71 7.46 -2.47 13.10
N TYR A 72 7.87 -2.76 14.31
CA TYR A 72 7.88 -1.77 15.38
C TYR A 72 8.80 -0.59 15.04
N ASP A 73 8.22 0.61 15.03
CA ASP A 73 8.90 1.86 14.73
C ASP A 73 8.34 3.00 15.59
N HIS A 74 8.96 4.17 15.54
CA HIS A 74 8.53 5.38 16.23
C HIS A 74 8.40 5.22 17.76
N PRO A 75 9.48 4.85 18.48
CA PRO A 75 9.45 4.64 19.93
C PRO A 75 9.16 5.94 20.73
N ASP A 76 9.29 7.09 20.09
CA ASP A 76 8.92 8.40 20.61
C ASP A 76 7.39 8.58 20.72
N ILE A 77 6.63 7.95 19.82
CA ILE A 77 5.15 7.98 19.78
C ILE A 77 4.55 6.71 20.42
N TYR A 78 5.22 5.58 20.27
CA TYR A 78 4.82 4.26 20.74
C TYR A 78 5.88 3.72 21.71
N PRO A 79 5.80 3.98 23.00
CA PRO A 79 6.83 3.59 23.97
C PRO A 79 7.12 2.09 23.99
N THR A 80 6.18 1.25 23.62
CA THR A 80 6.33 -0.21 23.54
C THR A 80 5.81 -0.76 22.22
N GLN A 81 6.31 -1.93 21.82
CA GLN A 81 5.77 -2.68 20.69
C GLN A 81 4.26 -2.95 20.84
N LYS A 82 3.81 -3.19 22.08
CA LYS A 82 2.39 -3.40 22.35
C LYS A 82 1.56 -2.17 22.00
N ASP A 83 2.01 -0.97 22.38
CA ASP A 83 1.30 0.28 22.06
C ASP A 83 1.18 0.48 20.54
N TYR A 84 2.22 0.09 19.80
CA TYR A 84 2.25 0.13 18.35
C TYR A 84 1.24 -0.85 17.73
N LEU A 85 1.24 -2.11 18.17
CA LEU A 85 0.30 -3.13 17.68
C LEU A 85 -1.14 -2.82 18.07
N ASP A 86 -1.38 -2.28 19.27
CA ASP A 86 -2.72 -1.84 19.71
C ASP A 86 -3.25 -0.71 18.81
N ALA A 87 -2.39 0.23 18.40
CA ALA A 87 -2.79 1.29 17.47
C ALA A 87 -3.14 0.74 16.08
N PHE A 88 -2.35 -0.22 15.56
CA PHE A 88 -2.68 -0.89 14.29
C PHE A 88 -3.97 -1.73 14.40
N HIS A 89 -4.20 -2.37 15.54
CA HIS A 89 -5.46 -3.07 15.79
C HIS A 89 -6.66 -2.10 15.78
N GLN A 90 -6.52 -0.94 16.42
CA GLN A 90 -7.57 0.09 16.39
C GLN A 90 -7.82 0.60 14.96
N PHE A 91 -6.77 0.84 14.19
CA PHE A 91 -6.91 1.21 12.77
C PHE A 91 -7.62 0.12 11.95
N ALA A 92 -7.31 -1.14 12.24
CA ALA A 92 -7.96 -2.27 11.60
C ALA A 92 -9.46 -2.33 11.96
N ILE A 93 -9.84 -2.03 13.22
CA ILE A 93 -11.25 -1.90 13.63
C ILE A 93 -11.96 -0.77 12.88
N ASN A 94 -11.30 0.36 12.66
CA ASN A 94 -11.86 1.51 11.96
C ASN A 94 -12.05 1.24 10.45
N SER A 95 -11.39 0.24 9.90
CA SER A 95 -11.43 -0.10 8.47
C SER A 95 -12.64 -0.99 8.15
N GLN A 96 -13.41 -0.69 7.08
CA GLN A 96 -14.51 -1.56 6.68
C GLN A 96 -14.01 -2.87 6.07
N GLN A 97 -12.88 -2.84 5.37
CA GLN A 97 -12.21 -4.00 4.78
C GLN A 97 -10.69 -3.86 4.89
N ILE A 98 -10.00 -4.97 5.02
CA ILE A 98 -8.54 -5.00 5.16
C ILE A 98 -7.96 -6.06 4.23
N ILE A 99 -6.85 -5.74 3.57
CA ILE A 99 -5.98 -6.70 2.90
C ILE A 99 -4.59 -6.54 3.49
N ALA A 100 -4.02 -7.65 3.98
CA ALA A 100 -2.71 -7.69 4.62
C ALA A 100 -2.03 -9.03 4.33
N TRP A 101 -0.81 -9.20 4.85
CA TRP A 101 -0.06 -10.45 4.73
C TRP A 101 -0.24 -11.33 5.99
N GLU A 102 -0.29 -12.65 5.81
CA GLU A 102 -0.45 -13.61 6.91
C GLU A 102 0.76 -13.66 7.87
N ASP A 103 1.94 -13.24 7.38
CA ASP A 103 3.19 -13.20 8.14
C ASP A 103 3.34 -11.97 9.04
N GLN A 104 2.34 -11.09 9.08
CA GLN A 104 2.31 -9.94 9.99
C GLN A 104 1.80 -10.34 11.39
N PRO A 105 2.08 -9.53 12.44
CA PRO A 105 1.63 -9.83 13.80
C PRO A 105 0.12 -10.06 13.88
N SER A 106 -0.29 -11.27 14.28
CA SER A 106 -1.70 -11.69 14.31
C SER A 106 -2.56 -10.91 15.30
N GLU A 107 -1.93 -10.28 16.30
CA GLU A 107 -2.59 -9.43 17.30
C GLU A 107 -3.36 -8.27 16.65
N ILE A 108 -2.86 -7.75 15.54
CA ILE A 108 -3.49 -6.65 14.79
C ILE A 108 -4.88 -7.05 14.27
N TYR A 109 -5.04 -8.31 13.90
CA TYR A 109 -6.22 -8.81 13.20
C TYR A 109 -7.15 -9.63 14.08
N LYS A 110 -6.86 -9.67 15.37
CA LYS A 110 -7.61 -10.49 16.34
C LYS A 110 -9.09 -10.11 16.36
N ASN A 111 -9.95 -11.12 16.21
CA ASN A 111 -11.42 -10.98 16.22
C ASN A 111 -12.00 -10.12 15.08
N LEU A 112 -11.26 -9.89 14.00
CA LEU A 112 -11.77 -9.19 12.82
C LEU A 112 -12.27 -10.21 11.79
N ALA A 113 -13.47 -9.97 11.25
CA ALA A 113 -14.07 -10.80 10.21
C ALA A 113 -13.91 -10.21 8.79
N ASN A 114 -13.51 -8.94 8.70
CA ASN A 114 -13.45 -8.13 7.48
C ASN A 114 -12.05 -8.09 6.87
N ILE A 115 -11.24 -9.11 7.10
CA ILE A 115 -9.85 -9.19 6.66
C ILE A 115 -9.62 -10.28 5.62
N THR A 116 -8.81 -9.97 4.60
CA THR A 116 -8.21 -10.91 3.67
C THR A 116 -6.71 -10.97 3.95
N LEU A 117 -6.22 -12.12 4.38
CA LEU A 117 -4.79 -12.38 4.58
C LEU A 117 -4.23 -13.09 3.35
N LEU A 118 -3.29 -12.43 2.67
CA LEU A 118 -2.55 -13.01 1.55
C LEU A 118 -1.40 -13.88 2.08
N LYS A 119 -1.18 -15.01 1.43
CA LYS A 119 -0.06 -15.90 1.74
C LYS A 119 1.19 -15.49 0.97
N THR A 120 2.35 -15.74 1.55
CA THR A 120 3.62 -15.51 0.85
C THR A 120 3.75 -16.34 -0.44
N SER A 121 3.08 -17.49 -0.51
CA SER A 121 2.98 -18.32 -1.73
C SER A 121 2.12 -17.69 -2.84
N GLU A 122 1.36 -16.64 -2.54
CA GLU A 122 0.52 -15.92 -3.51
C GLU A 122 1.22 -14.72 -4.14
N ILE A 123 2.50 -14.47 -3.77
CA ILE A 123 3.29 -13.38 -4.39
C ILE A 123 3.41 -13.62 -5.88
N ASP A 124 2.83 -12.74 -6.67
CA ASP A 124 2.89 -12.81 -8.12
C ASP A 124 4.32 -12.59 -8.64
N ILE A 125 4.70 -13.35 -9.66
CA ILE A 125 5.99 -13.21 -10.34
C ILE A 125 5.81 -12.19 -11.48
N PHE A 126 6.07 -10.93 -11.20
CA PHE A 126 6.12 -9.88 -12.22
C PHE A 126 7.52 -9.84 -12.82
N SER A 127 7.68 -10.27 -14.06
CA SER A 127 8.99 -10.52 -14.69
C SER A 127 9.91 -9.29 -14.75
N ARG A 128 9.36 -8.07 -14.75
CA ARG A 128 10.10 -6.81 -14.81
C ARG A 128 10.21 -6.09 -13.47
N LEU A 129 9.43 -6.50 -12.47
CA LEU A 129 9.40 -5.85 -11.18
C LEU A 129 10.48 -6.45 -10.26
N ALA A 130 11.57 -5.71 -10.09
CA ALA A 130 12.70 -6.16 -9.28
C ALA A 130 12.39 -6.09 -7.77
N GLY A 131 12.91 -7.06 -7.03
CA GLY A 131 12.79 -7.14 -5.57
C GLY A 131 11.48 -7.77 -5.09
N GLU A 132 11.60 -8.60 -4.06
CA GLU A 132 10.44 -9.30 -3.46
C GLU A 132 9.45 -8.32 -2.83
N HIS A 133 9.95 -7.26 -2.17
CA HIS A 133 9.09 -6.25 -1.56
C HIS A 133 8.17 -5.56 -2.58
N ASN A 134 8.69 -5.26 -3.77
CA ASN A 134 7.88 -4.68 -4.83
C ASN A 134 6.84 -5.65 -5.36
N ARG A 135 7.19 -6.93 -5.51
CA ARG A 135 6.23 -7.97 -5.89
C ARG A 135 5.13 -8.15 -4.83
N ARG A 136 5.49 -8.11 -3.55
CA ARG A 136 4.51 -8.10 -2.44
C ARG A 136 3.56 -6.90 -2.55
N ASN A 137 4.10 -5.70 -2.75
CA ASN A 137 3.29 -4.49 -2.89
C ASN A 137 2.36 -4.58 -4.12
N ALA A 138 2.84 -5.08 -5.25
CA ALA A 138 2.05 -5.28 -6.46
C ALA A 138 0.93 -6.33 -6.25
N THR A 139 1.21 -7.41 -5.52
CA THR A 139 0.20 -8.41 -5.17
C THR A 139 -0.91 -7.83 -4.29
N LEU A 140 -0.56 -6.97 -3.32
CA LEU A 140 -1.55 -6.21 -2.54
C LEU A 140 -2.43 -5.33 -3.43
N VAL A 141 -1.83 -4.60 -4.39
CA VAL A 141 -2.57 -3.76 -5.34
C VAL A 141 -3.52 -4.60 -6.18
N LYS A 142 -3.07 -5.74 -6.70
CA LYS A 142 -3.90 -6.67 -7.47
C LYS A 142 -5.09 -7.18 -6.66
N ALA A 143 -4.86 -7.57 -5.40
CA ALA A 143 -5.91 -7.99 -4.50
C ALA A 143 -6.90 -6.85 -4.18
N ALA A 144 -6.41 -5.62 -4.04
CA ALA A 144 -7.25 -4.44 -3.82
C ALA A 144 -8.18 -4.17 -5.00
N LEU A 145 -7.66 -4.16 -6.22
CA LEU A 145 -8.46 -3.92 -7.43
C LEU A 145 -9.53 -4.99 -7.60
N LYS A 146 -9.19 -6.25 -7.40
CA LYS A 146 -10.16 -7.35 -7.38
C LYS A 146 -11.27 -7.13 -6.33
N ARG A 147 -10.90 -6.59 -5.18
CA ARG A 147 -11.87 -6.27 -4.10
C ARG A 147 -12.79 -5.11 -4.46
N LEU A 148 -12.35 -4.22 -5.34
CA LEU A 148 -13.12 -3.09 -5.87
C LEU A 148 -13.88 -3.45 -7.15
N ASP A 149 -13.98 -4.74 -7.52
CA ASP A 149 -14.59 -5.25 -8.75
C ASP A 149 -13.94 -4.71 -10.04
N ILE A 150 -12.69 -4.26 -9.96
CA ILE A 150 -11.85 -3.88 -11.10
C ILE A 150 -11.10 -5.14 -11.54
N ASN A 151 -11.56 -5.77 -12.62
CA ASN A 151 -11.13 -7.11 -13.04
C ASN A 151 -10.27 -7.10 -14.33
N GLU A 152 -9.77 -5.95 -14.74
CA GLU A 152 -8.86 -5.80 -15.87
C GLU A 152 -7.53 -6.52 -15.58
N ASP A 153 -6.89 -7.03 -16.64
CA ASP A 153 -5.55 -7.57 -16.53
C ASP A 153 -4.54 -6.42 -16.34
N ILE A 154 -3.93 -6.39 -15.17
CA ILE A 154 -3.02 -5.33 -14.76
C ILE A 154 -1.56 -5.79 -14.66
N ASP A 155 -1.25 -7.03 -15.06
CA ASP A 155 0.08 -7.60 -14.89
C ASP A 155 1.15 -6.81 -15.66
N GLU A 156 0.85 -6.43 -16.90
CA GLU A 156 1.74 -5.57 -17.71
C GLU A 156 1.83 -4.14 -17.16
N ILE A 157 0.76 -3.61 -16.58
CA ILE A 157 0.76 -2.29 -15.95
C ILE A 157 1.70 -2.30 -14.75
N LEU A 158 1.56 -3.27 -13.85
CA LEU A 158 2.41 -3.40 -12.67
C LEU A 158 3.87 -3.71 -13.03
N ALA A 159 4.09 -4.58 -14.04
CA ALA A 159 5.43 -4.90 -14.53
C ALA A 159 6.18 -3.68 -15.11
N ASN A 160 5.45 -2.69 -15.61
CA ASN A 160 6.01 -1.44 -16.17
C ASN A 160 5.92 -0.26 -15.18
N PHE A 161 5.61 -0.50 -13.90
CA PHE A 161 5.59 0.55 -12.89
C PHE A 161 6.95 1.26 -12.80
N PRO A 162 7.01 2.59 -13.00
CA PRO A 162 8.28 3.32 -13.12
C PRO A 162 9.01 3.52 -11.77
N GLY A 163 8.41 3.08 -10.67
CA GLY A 163 8.87 3.39 -9.32
C GLY A 163 8.20 4.66 -8.77
N SER A 164 8.25 4.82 -7.45
CA SER A 164 7.99 6.10 -6.82
C SER A 164 9.28 6.92 -6.82
N ASP A 165 9.20 8.24 -7.02
CA ASP A 165 10.37 9.12 -7.04
C ASP A 165 11.30 8.85 -5.86
N ARG A 166 12.60 8.74 -6.13
CA ARG A 166 13.70 8.39 -5.20
C ARG A 166 13.69 6.98 -4.60
N ARG A 167 12.71 6.14 -4.95
CA ARG A 167 12.70 4.73 -4.54
C ARG A 167 12.67 3.88 -5.79
N PHE A 168 13.78 3.30 -6.18
CA PHE A 168 13.89 2.44 -7.34
C PHE A 168 14.35 3.10 -8.65
N GLU A 169 15.21 4.10 -8.57
CA GLU A 169 15.88 4.60 -9.77
C GLU A 169 16.97 3.61 -10.19
N LYS A 170 16.90 3.13 -11.44
CA LYS A 170 17.95 2.30 -12.03
C LYS A 170 19.15 3.19 -12.35
N LEU A 171 20.15 3.22 -11.47
CA LEU A 171 21.35 4.05 -11.60
C LEU A 171 22.36 3.47 -12.60
N ALA A 172 22.34 2.14 -12.82
CA ALA A 172 23.12 1.44 -13.82
C ALA A 172 22.52 0.05 -14.07
N GLU A 173 23.04 -0.71 -15.04
CA GLU A 173 22.45 -1.96 -15.52
C GLU A 173 22.17 -3.04 -14.46
N HIS A 174 22.72 -2.90 -13.25
CA HIS A 174 22.46 -3.79 -12.10
C HIS A 174 22.44 -3.06 -10.73
N ILE A 175 22.31 -1.73 -10.71
CA ILE A 175 22.33 -0.93 -9.47
C ILE A 175 21.00 -0.17 -9.36
N TYR A 176 20.32 -0.36 -8.25
CA TYR A 176 19.07 0.34 -7.90
C TYR A 176 19.30 1.15 -6.63
N SER A 177 18.69 2.34 -6.53
CA SER A 177 18.63 3.10 -5.28
C SER A 177 17.37 2.70 -4.51
N ASP A 178 17.54 2.45 -3.23
CA ASP A 178 16.47 2.25 -2.28
C ASP A 178 16.71 3.23 -1.12
N TYR A 179 16.03 4.36 -1.14
CA TYR A 179 16.09 5.37 -0.08
C TYR A 179 14.73 5.53 0.57
#